data_0c0063a0d14e5b42be3566ccff33d28d
#
_entry.id   0c0063a0d14e5b42be3566ccff33d28d
#
_cell.length_a   1.000
_cell.length_b   1.000
_cell.length_c   1.000
_cell.angle_alpha   90.00
_cell.angle_beta   90.00
_cell.angle_gamma   90.00
#
_symmetry.space_group_name_H-M   'P 1'
#
loop_
_entity.id
_entity.type
_entity.pdbx_description
1 polymer ?
#
loop_
_entity_poly.entity_id
_entity_poly.type
_entity_poly.pdbx_seq_one_letter_code
_entity_poly.pdbx_strand_id
1 'polypeptide(L)'
;MSQNVNSTFSELDRLPSAASLKASTNVNREVNFTKHIAEKILEASRNGEYKLVIDTCISQEIRKILTQKGYLITCNKETNETIIGWDIAIG
;
A
#
# COMPACT_ATOMS: atom_id res chain seq x y z
N MET A 1 -31.96 4.12 29.99
CA MET A 1 -30.84 4.13 29.06
C MET A 1 -29.54 3.65 29.66
N SER A 2 -29.64 3.07 30.82
CA SER A 2 -28.43 2.56 31.46
C SER A 2 -27.74 1.46 30.69
N GLN A 3 -28.45 0.79 29.83
CA GLN A 3 -27.86 -0.28 29.05
C GLN A 3 -26.69 0.18 28.22
N ASN A 4 -26.65 1.44 27.85
CA ASN A 4 -25.59 1.96 27.00
C ASN A 4 -24.24 1.97 27.69
N VAL A 5 -24.23 2.14 29.00
CA VAL A 5 -22.98 2.15 29.77
C VAL A 5 -22.31 0.79 29.68
N ASN A 6 -23.06 -0.28 29.92
CA ASN A 6 -22.52 -1.64 29.88
C ASN A 6 -22.14 -2.02 28.46
N SER A 7 -22.93 -1.62 27.47
CA SER A 7 -22.61 -1.89 26.08
C SER A 7 -21.31 -1.22 25.66
N THR A 8 -21.08 0.02 26.12
CA THR A 8 -19.86 0.75 25.83
C THR A 8 -18.66 0.05 26.44
N PHE A 9 -18.75 -0.41 27.68
CA PHE A 9 -17.65 -1.13 28.31
C PHE A 9 -17.40 -2.47 27.64
N SER A 10 -18.46 -3.16 27.20
CA SER A 10 -18.31 -4.41 26.47
C SER A 10 -17.59 -4.21 25.14
N GLU A 11 -17.87 -3.13 24.46
CA GLU A 11 -17.20 -2.81 23.21
C GLU A 11 -15.70 -2.53 23.42
N LEU A 12 -15.37 -1.84 24.50
CA LEU A 12 -13.98 -1.61 24.84
C LEU A 12 -13.24 -2.90 25.19
N ASP A 13 -13.94 -3.83 25.86
CA ASP A 13 -13.36 -5.13 26.20
C ASP A 13 -13.06 -5.98 24.97
N ARG A 14 -13.76 -5.72 23.87
CA ARG A 14 -13.54 -6.44 22.61
C ARG A 14 -12.35 -5.91 21.82
N LEU A 15 -11.81 -4.77 22.20
CA LEU A 15 -10.67 -4.22 21.51
C LEU A 15 -9.46 -5.14 21.67
N PRO A 16 -8.73 -5.39 20.61
CA PRO A 16 -7.47 -6.15 20.72
C PRO A 16 -6.46 -5.34 21.52
N SER A 17 -5.40 -6.00 21.96
CA SER A 17 -4.32 -5.29 22.62
C SER A 17 -3.70 -4.26 21.67
N ALA A 18 -3.07 -3.24 22.24
CA ALA A 18 -2.41 -2.22 21.44
C ALA A 18 -1.38 -2.81 20.49
N ALA A 19 -0.65 -3.84 20.93
CA ALA A 19 0.35 -4.50 20.10
C ALA A 19 -0.31 -5.21 18.91
N SER A 20 -1.40 -5.93 19.16
CA SER A 20 -2.15 -6.61 18.09
C SER A 20 -2.74 -5.61 17.10
N LEU A 21 -3.30 -4.52 17.62
CA LEU A 21 -3.89 -3.50 16.77
C LEU A 21 -2.84 -2.82 15.90
N LYS A 22 -1.66 -2.57 16.45
CA LYS A 22 -0.54 -1.99 15.71
C LYS A 22 -0.14 -2.91 14.54
N ALA A 23 -0.02 -4.21 14.80
CA ALA A 23 0.32 -5.18 13.76
C ALA A 23 -0.74 -5.21 12.68
N SER A 24 -2.02 -5.26 13.05
CA SER A 24 -3.13 -5.23 12.08
C SER A 24 -3.16 -3.94 11.27
N THR A 25 -2.91 -2.81 11.92
CA THR A 25 -2.88 -1.52 11.26
C THR A 25 -1.76 -1.47 10.22
N ASN A 26 -0.58 -2.00 10.55
CA ASN A 26 0.55 -2.04 9.62
C ASN A 26 0.23 -2.90 8.39
N VAL A 27 -0.40 -4.05 8.59
CA VAL A 27 -0.82 -4.92 7.49
C VAL A 27 -1.85 -4.22 6.62
N ASN A 28 -2.85 -3.58 7.22
CA ASN A 28 -3.89 -2.88 6.47
C ASN A 28 -3.33 -1.70 5.68
N ARG A 29 -2.37 -0.98 6.23
CA ARG A 29 -1.71 0.11 5.52
C ARG A 29 -0.98 -0.39 4.30
N GLU A 30 -0.30 -1.52 4.40
CA GLU A 30 0.43 -2.11 3.29
C GLU A 30 -0.52 -2.58 2.20
N VAL A 31 -1.62 -3.24 2.56
CA VAL A 31 -2.65 -3.67 1.60
C VAL A 31 -3.25 -2.48 0.87
N ASN A 32 -3.62 -1.43 1.61
CA ASN A 32 -4.20 -0.23 1.02
C ASN A 32 -3.21 0.49 0.10
N PHE A 33 -1.94 0.53 0.49
CA PHE A 33 -0.90 1.14 -0.32
C PHE A 33 -0.69 0.38 -1.62
N THR A 34 -0.68 -0.95 -1.56
CA THR A 34 -0.54 -1.80 -2.73
C THR A 34 -1.70 -1.59 -3.70
N LYS A 35 -2.92 -1.53 -3.18
CA LYS A 35 -4.11 -1.27 -3.99
C LYS A 35 -4.03 0.10 -4.65
N HIS A 36 -3.59 1.10 -3.92
CA HIS A 36 -3.44 2.46 -4.43
C HIS A 36 -2.43 2.51 -5.59
N ILE A 37 -1.30 1.82 -5.46
CA ILE A 37 -0.29 1.74 -6.51
C ILE A 37 -0.89 1.11 -7.77
N ALA A 38 -1.62 0.01 -7.63
CA ALA A 38 -2.23 -0.67 -8.76
C ALA A 38 -3.21 0.25 -9.49
N GLU A 39 -4.04 0.96 -8.76
CA GLU A 39 -4.98 1.91 -9.34
C GLU A 39 -4.27 3.04 -10.07
N LYS A 40 -3.18 3.56 -9.51
CA LYS A 40 -2.40 4.62 -10.13
C LYS A 40 -1.73 4.17 -11.41
N ILE A 41 -1.23 2.94 -11.45
CA ILE A 41 -0.64 2.36 -12.66
C ILE A 41 -1.68 2.28 -13.77
N LEU A 42 -2.87 1.78 -13.44
CA LEU A 42 -3.95 1.66 -14.40
C LEU A 42 -4.40 3.03 -14.92
N GLU A 43 -4.49 4.00 -14.04
CA GLU A 43 -4.87 5.37 -14.40
C GLU A 43 -3.83 5.97 -15.36
N ALA A 44 -2.56 5.85 -15.06
CA ALA A 44 -1.48 6.34 -15.91
C ALA A 44 -1.52 5.69 -17.28
N SER A 45 -1.76 4.38 -17.32
CA SER A 45 -1.88 3.64 -18.56
C SER A 45 -3.03 4.14 -19.42
N ARG A 46 -4.17 4.43 -18.81
CA ARG A 46 -5.34 4.99 -19.51
C ARG A 46 -5.06 6.36 -20.09
N ASN A 47 -4.21 7.13 -19.43
CA ASN A 47 -3.80 8.46 -19.88
C ASN A 47 -2.71 8.41 -20.95
N GLY A 48 -2.28 7.22 -21.35
CA GLY A 48 -1.25 7.06 -22.37
C GLY A 48 0.17 7.19 -21.83
N GLU A 49 0.35 7.11 -20.54
CA GLU A 49 1.66 7.16 -19.91
C GLU A 49 2.25 5.77 -19.74
N TYR A 50 3.57 5.67 -19.71
CA TYR A 50 4.29 4.41 -19.56
C TYR A 50 5.07 4.32 -18.27
N LYS A 51 4.87 5.27 -17.37
CA LYS A 51 5.55 5.29 -16.08
C LYS A 51 4.70 5.98 -15.03
N LEU A 52 4.98 5.64 -13.79
CA LEU A 52 4.35 6.25 -12.63
C LEU A 52 5.44 6.63 -11.64
N VAL A 53 5.40 7.85 -11.12
CA VAL A 53 6.33 8.32 -10.09
C VAL A 53 5.57 8.40 -8.77
N ILE A 54 6.14 7.78 -7.74
CA ILE A 54 5.55 7.75 -6.39
C ILE A 54 6.52 8.45 -5.45
N ASP A 55 6.00 9.32 -4.59
CA ASP A 55 6.79 10.15 -3.68
C ASP A 55 7.30 9.38 -2.45
N THR A 56 7.50 8.09 -2.57
CA THR A 56 8.00 7.26 -1.49
C THR A 56 8.69 6.03 -2.06
N CYS A 57 9.57 5.42 -1.28
CA CYS A 57 10.16 4.14 -1.66
C CYS A 57 9.23 3.01 -1.26
N ILE A 58 8.93 2.13 -2.21
CA ILE A 58 8.06 0.99 -1.95
C ILE A 58 8.83 -0.13 -1.24
N SER A 59 8.10 -1.00 -0.55
CA SER A 59 8.71 -2.14 0.13
C SER A 59 9.31 -3.11 -0.86
N GLN A 60 10.25 -3.93 -0.38
CA GLN A 60 10.86 -4.96 -1.23
C GLN A 60 9.83 -5.97 -1.71
N GLU A 61 8.84 -6.27 -0.91
CA GLU A 61 7.80 -7.23 -1.29
C GLU A 61 6.98 -6.73 -2.48
N ILE A 62 6.55 -5.48 -2.43
CA ILE A 62 5.82 -4.86 -3.54
C ILE A 62 6.71 -4.79 -4.77
N ARG A 63 7.95 -4.38 -4.58
CA ARG A 63 8.93 -4.30 -5.67
C ARG A 63 9.13 -5.65 -6.34
N LYS A 64 9.25 -6.71 -5.55
CA LYS A 64 9.43 -8.06 -6.05
C LYS A 64 8.23 -8.50 -6.90
N ILE A 65 7.01 -8.25 -6.41
CA ILE A 65 5.80 -8.60 -7.15
C ILE A 65 5.74 -7.89 -8.48
N LEU A 66 5.99 -6.58 -8.49
CA LEU A 66 5.95 -5.80 -9.72
C LEU A 66 7.04 -6.21 -10.69
N THR A 67 8.24 -6.49 -10.18
CA THR A 67 9.35 -6.95 -11.02
C THR A 67 9.02 -8.28 -11.66
N GLN A 68 8.38 -9.19 -10.93
CA GLN A 68 7.95 -10.47 -11.47
C GLN A 68 6.92 -10.32 -12.59
N LYS A 69 6.15 -9.25 -12.58
CA LYS A 69 5.17 -8.95 -13.62
C LYS A 69 5.76 -8.20 -14.81
N GLY A 70 7.06 -7.91 -14.80
CA GLY A 70 7.73 -7.26 -15.92
C GLY A 70 7.87 -5.76 -15.81
N TYR A 71 7.50 -5.16 -14.69
CA TYR A 71 7.67 -3.73 -14.48
C TYR A 71 9.12 -3.41 -14.12
N LEU A 72 9.60 -2.27 -14.59
CA LEU A 72 10.89 -1.73 -14.21
C LEU A 72 10.72 -0.82 -13.00
N ILE A 73 11.47 -1.07 -11.95
CA ILE A 73 11.36 -0.30 -10.71
C ILE A 73 12.70 0.36 -10.42
N THR A 74 12.67 1.68 -10.29
CA THR A 74 13.84 2.45 -9.90
C THR A 74 13.50 3.24 -8.65
N CYS A 75 14.30 3.12 -7.60
CA CYS A 75 14.10 3.87 -6.37
C CYS A 75 15.25 4.84 -6.20
N ASN A 76 14.94 6.14 -6.12
CA ASN A 76 15.92 7.17 -5.85
C ASN A 76 15.88 7.51 -4.36
N LYS A 77 16.92 7.10 -3.65
CA LYS A 77 16.99 7.31 -2.19
C LYS A 77 17.21 8.77 -1.81
N GLU A 78 17.79 9.54 -2.70
CA GLU A 78 18.05 10.96 -2.42
C GLU A 78 16.76 11.77 -2.43
N THR A 79 15.87 11.50 -3.39
CA THR A 79 14.59 12.18 -3.49
C THR A 79 13.46 11.40 -2.84
N ASN A 80 13.73 10.17 -2.38
CA ASN A 80 12.74 9.28 -1.80
C ASN A 80 11.57 9.01 -2.76
N GLU A 81 11.90 8.83 -4.03
CA GLU A 81 10.90 8.57 -5.07
C GLU A 81 11.10 7.19 -5.67
N THR A 82 9.99 6.58 -6.11
CA THR A 82 10.01 5.31 -6.85
C THR A 82 9.41 5.56 -8.22
N ILE A 83 10.10 5.09 -9.25
CA ILE A 83 9.63 5.17 -10.63
C ILE A 83 9.29 3.75 -11.08
N ILE A 84 8.05 3.54 -11.49
CA ILE A 84 7.56 2.27 -12.00
C ILE A 84 7.30 2.45 -13.49
N GLY A 85 8.01 1.73 -14.32
CA GLY A 85 7.89 1.85 -15.77
C GLY A 85 7.43 0.55 -16.41
N TRP A 86 6.77 0.66 -17.57
CA TRP A 86 6.30 -0.50 -18.33
C TRP A 86 6.40 -0.35 -19.84
N ASP A 87 7.06 0.67 -20.32
CA ASP A 87 7.21 0.83 -21.78
C ASP A 87 8.18 -0.20 -22.38
N ILE A 88 9.07 -0.75 -21.56
CA ILE A 88 9.95 -1.85 -21.97
C ILE A 88 9.54 -3.07 -21.16
N ALA A 89 8.34 -3.56 -21.42
CA ALA A 89 7.85 -4.72 -20.69
C ALA A 89 8.69 -5.95 -21.03
N ILE A 90 9.30 -6.54 -20.01
CA ILE A 90 10.13 -7.74 -20.14
C ILE A 90 9.29 -8.94 -19.75
N GLY A 91 8.80 -9.65 -20.65
CA GLY A 91 8.12 -10.84 -20.25
C GLY A 91 6.92 -11.19 -21.02
#